data_dd8f521afa364f9bb0529f5f855c2677
#
_entry.id   dd8f521afa364f9bb0529f5f855c2677
#
_cell.length_a   1.000
_cell.length_b   1.000
_cell.length_c   1.000
_cell.angle_alpha   90.00
_cell.angle_beta   90.00
_cell.angle_gamma   90.00
#
_symmetry.space_group_name_H-M   'P 1'
#
loop_
_entity.id
_entity.type
_entity.pdbx_description
1 polymer ?
#
loop_
_entity_poly.entity_id
_entity_poly.type
_entity_poly.pdbx_seq_one_letter_code
_entity_poly.pdbx_strand_id
1 'polypeptide(L)'
;MVAGAIEDTPREPDLTAARPGSSIRDTRGDRIFNAVNYVVLSIYLLIVLYPLVYIISASFSSPAAVTSGLVRLWPVDPTAIAYETIFKDPAIVRGFLNSIFYATVGTALNVTLTLLAAYPLSRKDLHGRGAIMVFFFFTTLFSGGLIPTYLVVRDLGLLNTRWALIVPAALSVWNVIITRTYFQSTIPDELHDAATIDGANDFRFLRDVVLPLSGPIIAVNALFYAVGHWNAYFDALIYLNDESLYPLQLVLRQILVQNQTNLKMTGDIQSMLARENLADLLKYALIVVATVPLLLVYPFVQKHFVKGALIGSLKG
;
A
#
# COMPACT_ATOMS: atom_id res chain seq x y z
N MET A 1 41.89 -27.94 -72.46
CA MET A 1 41.79 -28.62 -71.17
C MET A 1 42.21 -27.62 -70.12
N VAL A 2 41.24 -27.02 -69.41
CA VAL A 2 41.50 -26.17 -68.25
C VAL A 2 40.50 -26.66 -67.17
N ALA A 3 41.08 -27.30 -66.13
CA ALA A 3 40.34 -27.80 -64.99
C ALA A 3 39.98 -26.63 -64.08
N GLY A 4 38.69 -26.51 -63.74
CA GLY A 4 38.18 -25.53 -62.82
C GLY A 4 38.60 -25.84 -61.39
N ALA A 5 39.15 -24.84 -60.69
CA ALA A 5 39.36 -24.85 -59.28
C ALA A 5 38.04 -24.63 -58.57
N ILE A 6 37.60 -25.57 -57.73
CA ILE A 6 36.46 -25.42 -56.81
C ILE A 6 36.95 -24.61 -55.63
N GLU A 7 36.43 -23.38 -55.49
CA GLU A 7 36.70 -22.45 -54.42
C GLU A 7 35.98 -22.97 -53.14
N ASP A 8 36.76 -23.35 -52.18
CA ASP A 8 36.32 -23.89 -50.87
C ASP A 8 35.86 -22.67 -50.01
N THR A 9 34.55 -22.43 -49.99
CA THR A 9 33.95 -21.39 -49.12
C THR A 9 34.03 -21.81 -47.66
N PRO A 10 34.56 -20.99 -46.75
CA PRO A 10 34.60 -21.31 -45.32
C PRO A 10 33.17 -21.45 -44.78
N ARG A 11 32.85 -22.61 -44.18
CA ARG A 11 31.59 -22.83 -43.48
C ARG A 11 31.46 -21.81 -42.33
N GLU A 12 30.41 -21.00 -42.38
CA GLU A 12 30.06 -20.18 -41.24
C GLU A 12 29.87 -21.06 -39.98
N PRO A 13 30.39 -20.61 -38.81
CA PRO A 13 30.20 -21.36 -37.59
C PRO A 13 28.70 -21.39 -37.22
N ASP A 14 28.18 -22.57 -37.00
CA ASP A 14 26.80 -22.82 -36.56
C ASP A 14 26.55 -22.19 -35.19
N LEU A 15 25.95 -20.99 -35.16
CA LEU A 15 25.58 -20.23 -33.96
C LEU A 15 24.36 -20.78 -33.24
N THR A 16 23.77 -21.89 -33.73
CA THR A 16 22.56 -22.47 -33.15
C THR A 16 22.80 -23.48 -32.04
N ALA A 17 24.06 -23.85 -31.77
CA ALA A 17 24.40 -24.67 -30.62
C ALA A 17 24.38 -23.84 -29.35
N ALA A 18 23.17 -23.55 -28.81
CA ALA A 18 22.98 -23.03 -27.47
C ALA A 18 23.69 -24.02 -26.51
N ARG A 19 24.86 -23.62 -25.97
CA ARG A 19 25.51 -24.37 -24.90
C ARG A 19 24.51 -24.51 -23.76
N PRO A 20 24.21 -25.74 -23.29
CA PRO A 20 23.38 -25.90 -22.10
C PRO A 20 24.07 -25.12 -20.98
N GLY A 21 23.35 -24.17 -20.37
CA GLY A 21 23.85 -23.31 -19.34
C GLY A 21 24.54 -24.16 -18.27
N SER A 22 25.85 -23.97 -18.09
CA SER A 22 26.61 -24.60 -17.00
C SER A 22 25.98 -24.12 -15.71
N SER A 23 25.21 -24.99 -15.03
CA SER A 23 24.76 -24.70 -13.67
C SER A 23 26.02 -24.47 -12.84
N ILE A 24 26.20 -23.22 -12.42
CA ILE A 24 27.32 -22.86 -11.52
C ILE A 24 27.11 -23.70 -10.27
N ARG A 25 27.99 -24.69 -10.03
CA ARG A 25 27.90 -25.53 -8.83
C ARG A 25 28.29 -24.69 -7.63
N ASP A 26 27.34 -24.56 -6.68
CA ASP A 26 27.59 -23.89 -5.41
C ASP A 26 28.85 -24.45 -4.74
N THR A 27 29.75 -23.57 -4.37
CA THR A 27 30.93 -23.93 -3.56
C THR A 27 30.50 -24.31 -2.15
N ARG A 28 31.38 -24.93 -1.36
CA ARG A 28 31.10 -25.21 0.07
C ARG A 28 30.81 -23.92 0.83
N GLY A 29 31.50 -22.82 0.51
CA GLY A 29 31.28 -21.50 1.07
C GLY A 29 29.86 -20.98 0.78
N ASP A 30 29.42 -21.09 -0.49
CA ASP A 30 28.06 -20.66 -0.89
C ASP A 30 26.97 -21.43 -0.17
N ARG A 31 27.17 -22.75 0.04
CA ARG A 31 26.20 -23.58 0.80
C ARG A 31 26.12 -23.18 2.26
N ILE A 32 27.27 -22.90 2.90
CA ILE A 32 27.30 -22.44 4.29
C ILE A 32 26.64 -21.07 4.38
N PHE A 33 27.00 -20.15 3.50
CA PHE A 33 26.39 -18.81 3.44
C PHE A 33 24.86 -18.89 3.28
N ASN A 34 24.39 -19.69 2.32
CA ASN A 34 22.96 -19.90 2.10
C ASN A 34 22.27 -20.52 3.32
N ALA A 35 22.89 -21.52 3.95
CA ALA A 35 22.34 -22.16 5.16
C ALA A 35 22.21 -21.14 6.31
N VAL A 36 23.25 -20.35 6.57
CA VAL A 36 23.24 -19.31 7.60
C VAL A 36 22.15 -18.25 7.27
N ASN A 37 22.07 -17.83 6.02
CA ASN A 37 21.06 -16.86 5.58
C ASN A 37 19.63 -17.39 5.77
N TYR A 38 19.36 -18.66 5.40
CA TYR A 38 18.07 -19.29 5.64
C TYR A 38 17.73 -19.38 7.13
N VAL A 39 18.70 -19.74 7.98
CA VAL A 39 18.49 -19.81 9.43
C VAL A 39 18.16 -18.42 9.99
N VAL A 40 18.93 -17.39 9.63
CA VAL A 40 18.69 -16.01 10.09
C VAL A 40 17.32 -15.50 9.63
N LEU A 41 16.99 -15.70 8.35
CA LEU A 41 15.70 -15.28 7.79
C LEU A 41 14.53 -16.07 8.43
N SER A 42 14.71 -17.35 8.72
CA SER A 42 13.69 -18.17 9.38
C SER A 42 13.44 -17.71 10.82
N ILE A 43 14.50 -17.41 11.57
CA ILE A 43 14.37 -16.85 12.92
C ILE A 43 13.63 -15.51 12.87
N TYR A 44 14.02 -14.63 11.96
CA TYR A 44 13.35 -13.33 11.78
C TYR A 44 11.86 -13.52 11.43
N LEU A 45 11.57 -14.44 10.49
CA LEU A 45 10.18 -14.77 10.13
C LEU A 45 9.37 -15.25 11.34
N LEU A 46 9.91 -16.14 12.17
CA LEU A 46 9.23 -16.65 13.36
C LEU A 46 8.96 -15.56 14.40
N ILE A 47 9.93 -14.65 14.61
CA ILE A 47 9.76 -13.50 15.52
C ILE A 47 8.61 -12.59 15.06
N VAL A 48 8.52 -12.31 13.74
CA VAL A 48 7.47 -11.45 13.18
C VAL A 48 6.12 -12.18 13.12
N LEU A 49 6.12 -13.48 12.81
CA LEU A 49 4.91 -14.28 12.65
C LEU A 49 4.22 -14.57 13.99
N TYR A 50 5.00 -14.76 15.08
CA TYR A 50 4.46 -15.10 16.39
C TYR A 50 3.36 -14.13 16.88
N PRO A 51 3.57 -12.80 16.95
CA PRO A 51 2.53 -11.87 17.37
C PRO A 51 1.30 -11.89 16.48
N LEU A 52 1.46 -12.11 15.16
CA LEU A 52 0.33 -12.19 14.24
C LEU A 52 -0.53 -13.44 14.50
N VAL A 53 0.13 -14.60 14.68
CA VAL A 53 -0.56 -15.84 15.04
C VAL A 53 -1.25 -15.70 16.40
N TYR A 54 -0.57 -15.08 17.37
CA TYR A 54 -1.15 -14.81 18.69
C TYR A 54 -2.42 -13.95 18.59
N ILE A 55 -2.41 -12.86 17.84
CA ILE A 55 -3.58 -11.97 17.65
C ILE A 55 -4.76 -12.76 17.05
N ILE A 56 -4.50 -13.57 16.02
CA ILE A 56 -5.54 -14.39 15.39
C ILE A 56 -6.07 -15.42 16.39
N SER A 57 -5.19 -16.13 17.10
CA SER A 57 -5.60 -17.13 18.10
C SER A 57 -6.38 -16.53 19.27
N ALA A 58 -5.93 -15.36 19.75
CA ALA A 58 -6.62 -14.63 20.81
C ALA A 58 -8.01 -14.14 20.35
N SER A 59 -8.17 -13.70 19.11
CA SER A 59 -9.45 -13.20 18.59
C SER A 59 -10.54 -14.27 18.50
N PHE A 60 -10.16 -15.56 18.46
CA PHE A 60 -11.08 -16.71 18.45
C PHE A 60 -11.14 -17.45 19.80
N SER A 61 -10.46 -16.98 20.84
CA SER A 61 -10.45 -17.63 22.15
C SER A 61 -11.55 -17.09 23.07
N SER A 62 -11.83 -17.80 24.17
CA SER A 62 -12.74 -17.26 25.20
C SER A 62 -12.13 -16.04 25.91
N PRO A 63 -12.95 -15.06 26.37
CA PRO A 63 -12.47 -13.89 27.10
C PRO A 63 -11.61 -14.26 28.31
N ALA A 64 -12.02 -15.28 29.08
CA ALA A 64 -11.30 -15.76 30.26
C ALA A 64 -9.91 -16.33 29.89
N ALA A 65 -9.80 -17.07 28.80
CA ALA A 65 -8.52 -17.65 28.35
C ALA A 65 -7.53 -16.57 27.91
N VAL A 66 -8.01 -15.49 27.27
CA VAL A 66 -7.18 -14.36 26.84
C VAL A 66 -6.64 -13.62 28.07
N THR A 67 -7.50 -13.28 29.04
CA THR A 67 -7.11 -12.51 30.24
C THR A 67 -6.19 -13.32 31.15
N SER A 68 -6.39 -14.65 31.23
CA SER A 68 -5.52 -15.55 32.03
C SER A 68 -4.17 -15.83 31.34
N GLY A 69 -3.93 -15.35 30.11
CA GLY A 69 -2.68 -15.59 29.39
C GLY A 69 -2.47 -17.06 28.95
N LEU A 70 -3.55 -17.83 28.86
CA LEU A 70 -3.50 -19.24 28.43
C LEU A 70 -3.31 -19.39 26.92
N VAL A 71 -3.72 -18.38 26.15
CA VAL A 71 -3.58 -18.35 24.69
C VAL A 71 -2.11 -18.16 24.32
N ARG A 72 -1.60 -18.98 23.39
CA ARG A 72 -0.24 -18.83 22.84
C ARG A 72 -0.25 -18.87 21.31
N LEU A 73 -0.30 -20.07 20.72
CA LEU A 73 -0.31 -20.28 19.27
C LEU A 73 -1.67 -20.73 18.74
N TRP A 74 -2.47 -21.37 19.59
CA TRP A 74 -3.77 -21.94 19.23
C TRP A 74 -4.88 -21.31 20.06
N PRO A 75 -6.10 -21.17 19.50
CA PRO A 75 -7.26 -20.73 20.28
C PRO A 75 -7.55 -21.67 21.45
N VAL A 76 -7.90 -21.09 22.61
CA VAL A 76 -8.33 -21.82 23.80
C VAL A 76 -9.81 -21.54 24.04
N ASP A 77 -10.63 -22.57 24.20
CA ASP A 77 -12.10 -22.49 24.26
C ASP A 77 -12.67 -21.65 23.10
N PRO A 78 -12.58 -22.14 21.84
CA PRO A 78 -12.86 -21.33 20.66
C PRO A 78 -14.27 -20.75 20.68
N THR A 79 -14.37 -19.43 20.42
CA THR A 79 -15.65 -18.70 20.36
C THR A 79 -15.60 -17.60 19.30
N ALA A 80 -16.74 -17.27 18.71
CA ALA A 80 -16.89 -16.17 17.76
C ALA A 80 -17.56 -14.92 18.38
N ILE A 81 -17.74 -14.88 19.70
CA ILE A 81 -18.49 -13.84 20.39
C ILE A 81 -17.97 -12.43 20.12
N ALA A 82 -16.65 -12.28 19.97
CA ALA A 82 -16.03 -11.00 19.60
C ALA A 82 -16.50 -10.50 18.23
N TYR A 83 -16.49 -11.37 17.25
CA TYR A 83 -16.92 -11.06 15.88
C TYR A 83 -18.42 -10.79 15.81
N GLU A 84 -19.23 -11.59 16.51
CA GLU A 84 -20.66 -11.33 16.62
C GLU A 84 -20.95 -9.96 17.23
N THR A 85 -20.23 -9.59 18.28
CA THR A 85 -20.37 -8.28 18.93
C THR A 85 -19.95 -7.14 17.98
N ILE A 86 -18.83 -7.30 17.28
CA ILE A 86 -18.31 -6.32 16.31
C ILE A 86 -19.32 -6.08 15.18
N PHE A 87 -19.83 -7.14 14.56
CA PHE A 87 -20.75 -7.01 13.43
C PHE A 87 -22.18 -6.61 13.81
N LYS A 88 -22.54 -6.71 15.09
CA LYS A 88 -23.81 -6.17 15.62
C LYS A 88 -23.72 -4.68 15.95
N ASP A 89 -22.53 -4.11 16.07
CA ASP A 89 -22.34 -2.69 16.36
C ASP A 89 -22.49 -1.84 15.08
N PRO A 90 -23.55 -1.01 14.97
CA PRO A 90 -23.79 -0.18 13.78
C PRO A 90 -22.66 0.84 13.52
N ALA A 91 -21.96 1.30 14.57
CA ALA A 91 -20.86 2.25 14.42
C ALA A 91 -19.67 1.62 13.72
N ILE A 92 -19.33 0.37 14.06
CA ILE A 92 -18.24 -0.37 13.44
C ILE A 92 -18.54 -0.67 11.96
N VAL A 93 -19.75 -1.16 11.67
CA VAL A 93 -20.16 -1.46 10.29
C VAL A 93 -20.15 -0.19 9.43
N ARG A 94 -20.66 0.92 9.94
CA ARG A 94 -20.66 2.21 9.26
C ARG A 94 -19.23 2.72 9.05
N GLY A 95 -18.40 2.65 10.08
CA GLY A 95 -16.98 3.02 9.99
C GLY A 95 -16.23 2.21 8.95
N PHE A 96 -16.51 0.91 8.85
CA PHE A 96 -15.95 0.02 7.83
C PHE A 96 -16.36 0.46 6.40
N LEU A 97 -17.63 0.74 6.18
CA LEU A 97 -18.14 1.23 4.89
C LEU A 97 -17.56 2.62 4.54
N ASN A 98 -17.42 3.51 5.52
CA ASN A 98 -16.77 4.80 5.32
C ASN A 98 -15.30 4.63 4.95
N SER A 99 -14.56 3.71 5.60
CA SER A 99 -13.16 3.42 5.24
C SER A 99 -13.03 2.88 3.81
N ILE A 100 -13.94 2.02 3.36
CA ILE A 100 -13.99 1.57 1.97
C ILE A 100 -14.22 2.76 1.03
N PHE A 101 -15.15 3.64 1.37
CA PHE A 101 -15.42 4.85 0.58
C PHE A 101 -14.18 5.75 0.49
N TYR A 102 -13.53 6.07 1.63
CA TYR A 102 -12.33 6.90 1.64
C TYR A 102 -11.17 6.25 0.88
N ALA A 103 -10.96 4.95 1.06
CA ALA A 103 -9.91 4.21 0.37
C ALA A 103 -10.16 4.13 -1.14
N THR A 104 -11.40 3.94 -1.60
CA THR A 104 -11.70 3.81 -3.05
C THR A 104 -11.75 5.16 -3.73
N VAL A 105 -12.58 6.08 -3.25
CA VAL A 105 -12.78 7.40 -3.87
C VAL A 105 -11.53 8.27 -3.72
N GLY A 106 -10.92 8.27 -2.53
CA GLY A 106 -9.67 8.99 -2.26
C GLY A 106 -8.55 8.49 -3.15
N THR A 107 -8.34 7.18 -3.23
CA THR A 107 -7.31 6.59 -4.09
C THR A 107 -7.53 6.91 -5.56
N ALA A 108 -8.77 6.81 -6.07
CA ALA A 108 -9.08 7.12 -7.46
C ALA A 108 -8.74 8.58 -7.79
N LEU A 109 -9.13 9.52 -6.92
CA LEU A 109 -8.79 10.94 -7.07
C LEU A 109 -7.28 11.17 -7.03
N ASN A 110 -6.61 10.62 -6.01
CA ASN A 110 -5.18 10.84 -5.78
C ASN A 110 -4.33 10.27 -6.92
N VAL A 111 -4.64 9.06 -7.40
CA VAL A 111 -3.94 8.45 -8.55
C VAL A 111 -4.15 9.30 -9.80
N THR A 112 -5.38 9.73 -10.07
CA THR A 112 -5.69 10.58 -11.23
C THR A 112 -4.89 11.88 -11.19
N LEU A 113 -4.89 12.60 -10.07
CA LEU A 113 -4.14 13.84 -9.91
C LEU A 113 -2.62 13.61 -10.00
N THR A 114 -2.13 12.50 -9.44
CA THR A 114 -0.70 12.14 -9.53
C THR A 114 -0.27 11.90 -10.97
N LEU A 115 -1.07 11.17 -11.77
CA LEU A 115 -0.77 10.91 -13.16
C LEU A 115 -0.82 12.19 -13.99
N LEU A 116 -1.85 13.03 -13.79
CA LEU A 116 -2.01 14.32 -14.46
C LEU A 116 -0.89 15.31 -14.12
N ALA A 117 -0.35 15.28 -12.89
CA ALA A 117 0.78 16.10 -12.49
C ALA A 117 2.12 15.52 -13.00
N ALA A 118 2.33 14.22 -12.89
CA ALA A 118 3.59 13.56 -13.23
C ALA A 118 3.85 13.53 -14.75
N TYR A 119 2.80 13.37 -15.57
CA TYR A 119 2.95 13.27 -17.02
C TYR A 119 3.60 14.53 -17.64
N PRO A 120 3.05 15.75 -17.51
CA PRO A 120 3.69 16.92 -18.06
C PRO A 120 5.07 17.17 -17.47
N LEU A 121 5.28 16.90 -16.18
CA LEU A 121 6.57 17.05 -15.52
C LEU A 121 7.62 16.05 -15.99
N SER A 122 7.21 14.92 -16.61
CA SER A 122 8.11 13.96 -17.23
C SER A 122 8.62 14.40 -18.60
N ARG A 123 7.88 15.26 -19.28
CA ARG A 123 8.16 15.73 -20.65
C ARG A 123 9.34 16.69 -20.69
N LYS A 124 10.20 16.54 -21.75
CA LYS A 124 11.37 17.41 -21.94
C LYS A 124 11.02 18.77 -22.51
N ASP A 125 9.94 18.85 -23.25
CA ASP A 125 9.41 20.06 -23.91
C ASP A 125 8.67 21.01 -22.97
N LEU A 126 8.27 20.56 -21.75
CA LEU A 126 7.66 21.45 -20.76
C LEU A 126 8.67 22.46 -20.22
N HIS A 127 8.49 23.73 -20.60
CA HIS A 127 9.28 24.82 -20.06
C HIS A 127 9.03 25.04 -18.56
N GLY A 128 10.08 25.22 -17.77
CA GLY A 128 9.96 25.45 -16.32
C GLY A 128 9.73 24.19 -15.47
N ARG A 129 9.72 22.97 -16.04
CA ARG A 129 9.52 21.71 -15.31
C ARG A 129 10.43 21.57 -14.09
N GLY A 130 11.69 22.04 -14.19
CA GLY A 130 12.64 22.01 -13.10
C GLY A 130 12.21 22.90 -11.92
N ALA A 131 11.76 24.13 -12.21
CA ALA A 131 11.27 25.04 -11.18
C ALA A 131 10.02 24.49 -10.47
N ILE A 132 9.08 23.90 -11.22
CA ILE A 132 7.89 23.27 -10.64
C ILE A 132 8.30 22.10 -9.75
N MET A 133 9.25 21.25 -10.16
CA MET A 133 9.75 20.14 -9.34
C MET A 133 10.45 20.62 -8.08
N VAL A 134 11.23 21.71 -8.14
CA VAL A 134 11.84 22.33 -6.95
C VAL A 134 10.76 22.84 -6.01
N PHE A 135 9.71 23.46 -6.52
CA PHE A 135 8.57 23.90 -5.72
C PHE A 135 7.87 22.72 -5.02
N PHE A 136 7.58 21.63 -5.74
CA PHE A 136 7.02 20.42 -5.12
C PHE A 136 7.95 19.86 -4.05
N PHE A 137 9.24 19.74 -4.33
CA PHE A 137 10.22 19.24 -3.36
C PHE A 137 10.32 20.15 -2.13
N PHE A 138 10.28 21.46 -2.33
CA PHE A 138 10.25 22.46 -1.24
C PHE A 138 9.09 22.20 -0.28
N THR A 139 7.87 21.93 -0.78
CA THR A 139 6.71 21.64 0.08
C THR A 139 6.86 20.35 0.91
N THR A 140 7.76 19.46 0.53
CA THR A 140 8.08 18.26 1.32
C THR A 140 8.96 18.58 2.52
N LEU A 141 9.88 19.56 2.38
CA LEU A 141 10.79 19.97 3.42
C LEU A 141 10.17 21.00 4.38
N PHE A 142 9.29 21.84 3.87
CA PHE A 142 8.68 22.94 4.61
C PHE A 142 7.18 22.75 4.70
N SER A 143 6.70 22.27 5.85
CA SER A 143 5.28 22.14 6.18
C SER A 143 4.81 23.34 6.98
N GLY A 144 3.62 23.85 6.67
CA GLY A 144 2.96 24.87 7.48
C GLY A 144 2.57 24.38 8.90
N GLY A 145 2.52 23.08 9.08
CA GLY A 145 2.09 22.45 10.32
C GLY A 145 0.58 22.25 10.44
N LEU A 146 0.17 21.67 11.56
CA LEU A 146 -1.22 21.26 11.79
C LEU A 146 -2.20 22.44 11.80
N ILE A 147 -1.88 23.50 12.54
CA ILE A 147 -2.82 24.64 12.73
C ILE A 147 -3.08 25.38 11.41
N PRO A 148 -2.10 25.78 10.62
CA PRO A 148 -2.33 26.37 9.30
C PRO A 148 -3.12 25.46 8.37
N THR A 149 -2.84 24.16 8.34
CA THR A 149 -3.58 23.22 7.52
C THR A 149 -5.04 23.12 7.95
N TYR A 150 -5.31 23.06 9.25
CA TYR A 150 -6.67 23.08 9.79
C TYR A 150 -7.42 24.34 9.37
N LEU A 151 -6.79 25.52 9.48
CA LEU A 151 -7.42 26.78 9.09
C LEU A 151 -7.77 26.81 7.61
N VAL A 152 -6.90 26.29 6.73
CA VAL A 152 -7.20 26.18 5.29
C VAL A 152 -8.38 25.25 5.04
N VAL A 153 -8.43 24.07 5.68
CA VAL A 153 -9.55 23.12 5.55
C VAL A 153 -10.85 23.74 6.03
N ARG A 154 -10.82 24.50 7.13
CA ARG A 154 -11.95 25.26 7.67
C ARG A 154 -12.43 26.34 6.70
N ASP A 155 -11.52 27.16 6.21
CA ASP A 155 -11.84 28.31 5.38
C ASP A 155 -12.34 27.89 3.98
N LEU A 156 -11.96 26.69 3.52
CA LEU A 156 -12.54 26.04 2.34
C LEU A 156 -13.91 25.41 2.61
N GLY A 157 -14.43 25.46 3.84
CA GLY A 157 -15.73 24.88 4.21
C GLY A 157 -15.77 23.35 4.16
N LEU A 158 -14.60 22.69 4.26
CA LEU A 158 -14.51 21.22 4.16
C LEU A 158 -14.74 20.52 5.51
N LEU A 159 -14.66 21.23 6.66
CA LEU A 159 -14.84 20.63 7.98
C LEU A 159 -16.17 19.88 8.06
N ASN A 160 -16.13 18.75 8.75
CA ASN A 160 -17.27 17.86 8.94
C ASN A 160 -17.90 17.35 7.63
N THR A 161 -17.08 17.16 6.61
CA THR A 161 -17.47 16.55 5.34
C THR A 161 -16.52 15.40 4.97
N ARG A 162 -16.95 14.51 4.09
CA ARG A 162 -16.08 13.46 3.56
C ARG A 162 -14.86 14.00 2.81
N TRP A 163 -14.97 15.17 2.21
CA TRP A 163 -13.90 15.82 1.45
C TRP A 163 -12.75 16.30 2.33
N ALA A 164 -13.00 16.56 3.63
CA ALA A 164 -11.94 16.90 4.57
C ALA A 164 -10.85 15.84 4.70
N LEU A 165 -11.15 14.56 4.44
CA LEU A 165 -10.19 13.46 4.49
C LEU A 165 -9.56 13.15 3.13
N ILE A 166 -10.12 13.65 2.04
CA ILE A 166 -9.67 13.32 0.68
C ILE A 166 -8.87 14.46 0.06
N VAL A 167 -9.39 15.69 0.12
CA VAL A 167 -8.82 16.84 -0.60
C VAL A 167 -7.48 17.30 -0.05
N PRO A 168 -7.25 17.45 1.28
CA PRO A 168 -5.97 17.89 1.81
C PRO A 168 -4.81 16.94 1.47
N ALA A 169 -5.09 15.64 1.35
CA ALA A 169 -4.13 14.60 1.01
C ALA A 169 -4.19 14.20 -0.48
N ALA A 170 -4.80 15.01 -1.34
CA ALA A 170 -5.11 14.63 -2.73
C ALA A 170 -3.86 14.39 -3.59
N LEU A 171 -2.71 14.97 -3.26
CA LEU A 171 -1.48 14.83 -4.01
C LEU A 171 -0.29 14.59 -3.07
N SER A 172 0.40 13.47 -3.25
CA SER A 172 1.68 13.18 -2.59
C SER A 172 2.84 13.54 -3.53
N VAL A 173 3.70 14.43 -3.09
CA VAL A 173 4.90 14.82 -3.87
C VAL A 173 5.79 13.62 -4.15
N TRP A 174 5.94 12.71 -3.18
CA TRP A 174 6.69 11.47 -3.36
C TRP A 174 6.14 10.62 -4.50
N ASN A 175 4.82 10.44 -4.54
CA ASN A 175 4.16 9.67 -5.58
C ASN A 175 4.28 10.35 -6.97
N VAL A 176 4.25 11.69 -7.01
CA VAL A 176 4.53 12.44 -8.27
C VAL A 176 5.96 12.20 -8.75
N ILE A 177 6.96 12.24 -7.85
CA ILE A 177 8.37 12.03 -8.20
C ILE A 177 8.59 10.62 -8.76
N ILE A 178 8.11 9.58 -8.09
CA ILE A 178 8.29 8.19 -8.56
C ILE A 178 7.55 7.94 -9.87
N THR A 179 6.35 8.50 -10.03
CA THR A 179 5.56 8.36 -11.26
C THR A 179 6.21 9.09 -12.43
N ARG A 180 6.70 10.32 -12.22
CA ARG A 180 7.48 11.06 -13.19
C ARG A 180 8.72 10.31 -13.63
N THR A 181 9.48 9.76 -12.67
CA THR A 181 10.69 8.99 -12.96
C THR A 181 10.37 7.72 -13.75
N TYR A 182 9.28 7.04 -13.41
CA TYR A 182 8.79 5.89 -14.17
C TYR A 182 8.48 6.27 -15.61
N PHE A 183 7.75 7.35 -15.85
CA PHE A 183 7.44 7.80 -17.21
C PHE A 183 8.71 8.11 -18.01
N GLN A 184 9.69 8.79 -17.41
CA GLN A 184 10.95 9.13 -18.07
C GLN A 184 11.82 7.91 -18.41
N SER A 185 11.72 6.82 -17.62
CA SER A 185 12.53 5.63 -17.85
C SER A 185 11.86 4.57 -18.73
N THR A 186 10.53 4.57 -18.77
CA THR A 186 9.75 3.48 -19.39
C THR A 186 9.12 3.91 -20.73
N ILE A 187 8.87 5.20 -20.93
CA ILE A 187 8.21 5.71 -22.13
C ILE A 187 9.25 6.49 -22.96
N PRO A 188 9.79 5.90 -24.04
CA PRO A 188 10.73 6.56 -24.93
C PRO A 188 10.12 7.79 -25.63
N ASP A 189 10.94 8.81 -25.87
CA ASP A 189 10.49 10.04 -26.57
C ASP A 189 10.03 9.73 -28.01
N GLU A 190 10.60 8.70 -28.65
CA GLU A 190 10.27 8.25 -30.00
C GLU A 190 8.80 7.83 -30.14
N LEU A 191 8.18 7.30 -29.09
CA LEU A 191 6.74 6.98 -29.09
C LEU A 191 5.88 8.26 -29.16
N HIS A 192 6.33 9.33 -28.52
CA HIS A 192 5.63 10.62 -28.58
C HIS A 192 5.78 11.26 -29.96
N ASP A 193 6.99 11.20 -30.53
CA ASP A 193 7.25 11.76 -31.86
C ASP A 193 6.41 11.04 -32.93
N ALA A 194 6.34 9.70 -32.88
CA ALA A 194 5.48 8.91 -33.75
C ALA A 194 3.99 9.28 -33.60
N ALA A 195 3.51 9.37 -32.35
CA ALA A 195 2.12 9.74 -32.09
C ALA A 195 1.79 11.17 -32.59
N THR A 196 2.76 12.09 -32.50
CA THR A 196 2.60 13.46 -33.01
C THR A 196 2.49 13.48 -34.53
N ILE A 197 3.28 12.64 -35.24
CA ILE A 197 3.19 12.47 -36.69
C ILE A 197 1.80 11.91 -37.08
N ASP A 198 1.25 11.02 -36.26
CA ASP A 198 -0.11 10.44 -36.42
C ASP A 198 -1.23 11.44 -36.01
N GLY A 199 -0.88 12.68 -35.65
CA GLY A 199 -1.83 13.73 -35.27
C GLY A 199 -2.44 13.60 -33.88
N ALA A 200 -1.82 12.81 -32.96
CA ALA A 200 -2.26 12.76 -31.59
C ALA A 200 -1.82 14.00 -30.82
N ASN A 201 -2.72 14.57 -30.01
CA ASN A 201 -2.38 15.58 -29.03
C ASN A 201 -1.90 14.92 -27.71
N ASP A 202 -1.32 15.69 -26.78
CA ASP A 202 -0.79 15.20 -25.50
C ASP A 202 -1.80 14.42 -24.67
N PHE A 203 -3.06 14.83 -24.66
CA PHE A 203 -4.11 14.12 -23.93
C PHE A 203 -4.42 12.75 -24.54
N ARG A 204 -4.46 12.67 -25.87
CA ARG A 204 -4.65 11.41 -26.58
C ARG A 204 -3.44 10.48 -26.37
N PHE A 205 -2.23 11.02 -26.44
CA PHE A 205 -1.01 10.27 -26.15
C PHE A 205 -0.99 9.75 -24.70
N LEU A 206 -1.35 10.60 -23.72
CA LEU A 206 -1.49 10.17 -22.32
C LEU A 206 -2.47 9.00 -22.18
N ARG A 207 -3.66 9.13 -22.78
CA ARG A 207 -4.72 8.14 -22.63
C ARG A 207 -4.42 6.83 -23.36
N ASP A 208 -3.97 6.91 -24.61
CA ASP A 208 -3.92 5.77 -25.51
C ASP A 208 -2.54 5.06 -25.48
N VAL A 209 -1.48 5.72 -25.03
CA VAL A 209 -0.13 5.18 -24.98
C VAL A 209 0.40 5.11 -23.53
N VAL A 210 0.44 6.27 -22.84
CA VAL A 210 1.09 6.35 -21.52
C VAL A 210 0.36 5.53 -20.47
N LEU A 211 -0.96 5.72 -20.33
CA LEU A 211 -1.74 5.00 -19.31
C LEU A 211 -1.71 3.47 -19.47
N PRO A 212 -1.89 2.90 -20.68
CA PRO A 212 -1.79 1.44 -20.86
C PRO A 212 -0.42 0.87 -20.51
N LEU A 213 0.67 1.59 -20.76
CA LEU A 213 2.03 1.17 -20.42
C LEU A 213 2.37 1.39 -18.94
N SER A 214 1.55 2.13 -18.21
CA SER A 214 1.81 2.56 -16.83
C SER A 214 1.14 1.70 -15.76
N GLY A 215 0.61 0.53 -16.13
CA GLY A 215 -0.05 -0.38 -15.18
C GLY A 215 0.73 -0.62 -13.88
N PRO A 216 2.06 -0.91 -13.92
CA PRO A 216 2.85 -1.11 -12.70
C PRO A 216 2.86 0.10 -11.76
N ILE A 217 3.13 1.31 -12.26
CA ILE A 217 3.21 2.50 -11.40
C ILE A 217 1.82 2.94 -10.91
N ILE A 218 0.78 2.74 -11.70
CA ILE A 218 -0.61 2.97 -11.27
C ILE A 218 -0.96 2.07 -10.09
N ALA A 219 -0.59 0.77 -10.15
CA ALA A 219 -0.84 -0.17 -9.07
C ALA A 219 -0.06 0.18 -7.79
N VAL A 220 1.19 0.64 -7.92
CA VAL A 220 2.00 1.11 -6.79
C VAL A 220 1.37 2.34 -6.13
N ASN A 221 0.99 3.35 -6.91
CA ASN A 221 0.32 4.54 -6.40
C ASN A 221 -1.01 4.19 -5.73
N ALA A 222 -1.82 3.35 -6.38
CA ALA A 222 -3.09 2.91 -5.83
C ALA A 222 -2.93 2.22 -4.47
N LEU A 223 -1.89 1.37 -4.30
CA LEU A 223 -1.61 0.75 -3.02
C LEU A 223 -1.23 1.80 -1.96
N PHE A 224 -0.29 2.70 -2.25
CA PHE A 224 0.17 3.69 -1.27
C PHE A 224 -0.98 4.59 -0.80
N TYR A 225 -1.80 5.07 -1.71
CA TYR A 225 -2.95 5.90 -1.36
C TYR A 225 -4.04 5.11 -0.64
N ALA A 226 -4.37 3.89 -1.10
CA ALA A 226 -5.39 3.06 -0.44
C ALA A 226 -5.01 2.70 0.99
N VAL A 227 -3.75 2.31 1.23
CA VAL A 227 -3.22 2.02 2.57
C VAL A 227 -3.22 3.30 3.42
N GLY A 228 -2.85 4.45 2.86
CA GLY A 228 -2.88 5.73 3.54
C GLY A 228 -4.30 6.09 4.02
N HIS A 229 -5.28 6.06 3.13
CA HIS A 229 -6.68 6.34 3.48
C HIS A 229 -7.27 5.30 4.45
N TRP A 230 -6.95 4.01 4.28
CA TRP A 230 -7.43 2.97 5.17
C TRP A 230 -6.95 3.16 6.61
N ASN A 231 -5.71 3.60 6.81
CA ASN A 231 -5.11 3.80 8.13
C ASN A 231 -5.34 5.21 8.71
N ALA A 232 -5.95 6.12 7.95
CA ALA A 232 -6.17 7.49 8.38
C ALA A 232 -7.18 7.54 9.53
N TYR A 233 -6.75 8.01 10.70
CA TYR A 233 -7.62 8.32 11.84
C TYR A 233 -7.41 9.72 12.39
N PHE A 234 -6.17 10.23 12.28
CA PHE A 234 -5.80 11.50 12.90
C PHE A 234 -6.50 12.69 12.25
N ASP A 235 -6.54 12.71 10.93
CA ASP A 235 -7.26 13.74 10.18
C ASP A 235 -8.76 13.68 10.46
N ALA A 236 -9.31 12.47 10.56
CA ALA A 236 -10.71 12.27 10.94
C ALA A 236 -11.00 12.79 12.35
N LEU A 237 -10.09 12.58 13.31
CA LEU A 237 -10.22 13.08 14.67
C LEU A 237 -10.26 14.62 14.74
N ILE A 238 -9.58 15.30 13.82
CA ILE A 238 -9.44 16.74 13.81
C ILE A 238 -10.54 17.42 12.99
N TYR A 239 -10.91 16.85 11.85
CA TYR A 239 -11.78 17.50 10.87
C TYR A 239 -13.25 17.07 10.96
N LEU A 240 -13.56 15.93 11.60
CA LEU A 240 -14.91 15.39 11.68
C LEU A 240 -15.48 15.49 13.09
N ASN A 241 -16.72 15.98 13.20
CA ASN A 241 -17.51 15.99 14.43
C ASN A 241 -18.71 15.03 14.35
N ASP A 242 -19.17 14.69 13.14
CA ASP A 242 -20.28 13.76 12.90
C ASP A 242 -19.77 12.33 12.89
N GLU A 243 -20.18 11.54 13.86
CA GLU A 243 -19.80 10.12 13.99
C GLU A 243 -20.27 9.28 12.79
N SER A 244 -21.27 9.74 12.05
CA SER A 244 -21.72 9.04 10.84
C SER A 244 -20.68 9.03 9.71
N LEU A 245 -19.69 9.94 9.76
CA LEU A 245 -18.62 10.09 8.79
C LEU A 245 -17.30 9.41 9.22
N TYR A 246 -17.23 8.88 10.45
CA TYR A 246 -15.99 8.35 10.99
C TYR A 246 -15.50 7.13 10.19
N PRO A 247 -14.20 7.07 9.84
CA PRO A 247 -13.58 5.86 9.32
C PRO A 247 -13.41 4.83 10.43
N LEU A 248 -13.25 3.56 10.04
CA LEU A 248 -13.09 2.43 10.96
C LEU A 248 -12.00 2.68 12.01
N GLN A 249 -10.84 3.17 11.61
CA GLN A 249 -9.70 3.39 12.51
C GLN A 249 -10.01 4.38 13.64
N LEU A 250 -10.82 5.41 13.37
CA LEU A 250 -11.25 6.36 14.40
C LEU A 250 -12.26 5.70 15.35
N VAL A 251 -13.24 4.93 14.82
CA VAL A 251 -14.20 4.17 15.62
C VAL A 251 -13.48 3.17 16.53
N LEU A 252 -12.52 2.41 16.01
CA LEU A 252 -11.72 1.46 16.78
C LEU A 252 -10.96 2.15 17.91
N ARG A 253 -10.32 3.29 17.62
CA ARG A 253 -9.64 4.08 18.63
C ARG A 253 -10.58 4.54 19.74
N GLN A 254 -11.78 5.01 19.39
CA GLN A 254 -12.77 5.42 20.38
C GLN A 254 -13.18 4.26 21.29
N ILE A 255 -13.50 3.09 20.73
CA ILE A 255 -13.85 1.89 21.49
C ILE A 255 -12.72 1.50 22.47
N LEU A 256 -11.47 1.49 22.00
CA LEU A 256 -10.31 1.15 22.84
C LEU A 256 -10.13 2.15 24.00
N VAL A 257 -10.29 3.45 23.74
CA VAL A 257 -10.14 4.50 24.76
C VAL A 257 -11.31 4.49 25.74
N GLN A 258 -12.56 4.37 25.26
CA GLN A 258 -13.75 4.34 26.11
C GLN A 258 -13.76 3.11 27.04
N ASN A 259 -13.36 1.95 26.53
CA ASN A 259 -13.28 0.75 27.36
C ASN A 259 -12.30 0.91 28.53
N GLN A 260 -11.17 1.60 28.33
CA GLN A 260 -10.24 1.92 29.40
C GLN A 260 -10.80 2.91 30.44
N THR A 261 -11.70 3.80 30.05
CA THR A 261 -12.26 4.84 30.93
C THR A 261 -13.46 4.35 31.72
N ASN A 262 -14.34 3.56 31.11
CA ASN A 262 -15.56 3.06 31.73
C ASN A 262 -15.31 1.99 32.82
N LEU A 263 -14.17 1.30 32.76
CA LEU A 263 -13.73 0.35 33.79
C LEU A 263 -13.54 0.99 35.17
N LYS A 264 -13.35 2.29 35.24
CA LYS A 264 -13.09 3.03 36.49
C LYS A 264 -14.33 3.50 37.25
N MET A 265 -15.55 3.34 36.70
CA MET A 265 -16.75 4.03 37.18
C MET A 265 -17.88 3.12 37.70
N THR A 266 -17.79 1.81 37.62
CA THR A 266 -18.90 0.91 37.96
C THR A 266 -18.60 0.09 39.23
N GLY A 267 -19.53 0.08 40.20
CA GLY A 267 -19.31 -0.47 41.56
C GLY A 267 -19.48 -1.98 41.72
N ASP A 268 -19.78 -2.76 40.67
CA ASP A 268 -19.96 -4.22 40.76
C ASP A 268 -18.77 -4.95 40.12
N ILE A 269 -17.96 -5.63 40.97
CA ILE A 269 -16.69 -6.26 40.58
C ILE A 269 -16.91 -7.35 39.52
N GLN A 270 -17.99 -8.10 39.59
CA GLN A 270 -18.24 -9.24 38.70
C GLN A 270 -18.63 -8.80 37.30
N SER A 271 -19.46 -7.73 37.20
CA SER A 271 -19.81 -7.11 35.93
C SER A 271 -18.64 -6.34 35.32
N MET A 272 -17.76 -5.76 36.13
CA MET A 272 -16.50 -5.14 35.70
C MET A 272 -15.55 -6.16 35.04
N LEU A 273 -15.28 -7.28 35.72
CA LEU A 273 -14.41 -8.34 35.19
C LEU A 273 -14.93 -8.93 33.87
N ALA A 274 -16.23 -9.15 33.77
CA ALA A 274 -16.84 -9.65 32.53
C ALA A 274 -16.71 -8.67 31.35
N ARG A 275 -16.87 -7.35 31.61
CA ARG A 275 -16.69 -6.29 30.60
C ARG A 275 -15.23 -6.10 30.23
N GLU A 276 -14.33 -6.15 31.19
CA GLU A 276 -12.87 -6.07 30.94
C GLU A 276 -12.40 -7.22 30.07
N ASN A 277 -12.79 -8.44 30.39
CA ASN A 277 -12.47 -9.64 29.63
C ASN A 277 -13.00 -9.54 28.19
N LEU A 278 -14.22 -9.03 27.99
CA LEU A 278 -14.78 -8.83 26.66
C LEU A 278 -14.06 -7.70 25.91
N ALA A 279 -13.72 -6.59 26.58
CA ALA A 279 -13.01 -5.49 25.98
C ALA A 279 -11.59 -5.91 25.48
N ASP A 280 -10.90 -6.75 26.27
CA ASP A 280 -9.60 -7.29 25.86
C ASP A 280 -9.71 -8.22 24.66
N LEU A 281 -10.72 -9.06 24.62
CA LEU A 281 -10.99 -9.92 23.47
C LEU A 281 -11.33 -9.10 22.20
N LEU A 282 -12.16 -8.06 22.35
CA LEU A 282 -12.55 -7.18 21.24
C LEU A 282 -11.35 -6.50 20.60
N LYS A 283 -10.31 -6.13 21.35
CA LYS A 283 -9.06 -5.54 20.79
C LYS A 283 -8.45 -6.43 19.72
N TYR A 284 -8.30 -7.72 19.98
CA TYR A 284 -7.69 -8.67 19.04
C TYR A 284 -8.57 -8.89 17.81
N ALA A 285 -9.88 -9.06 17.99
CA ALA A 285 -10.81 -9.24 16.89
C ALA A 285 -10.90 -7.96 16.00
N LEU A 286 -10.87 -6.77 16.60
CA LEU A 286 -10.86 -5.50 15.89
C LEU A 286 -9.58 -5.33 15.04
N ILE A 287 -8.41 -5.73 15.57
CA ILE A 287 -7.15 -5.73 14.81
C ILE A 287 -7.27 -6.64 13.59
N VAL A 288 -7.83 -7.85 13.75
CA VAL A 288 -8.04 -8.78 12.62
C VAL A 288 -8.99 -8.17 11.59
N VAL A 289 -10.15 -7.65 12.01
CA VAL A 289 -11.14 -7.02 11.10
C VAL A 289 -10.53 -5.84 10.34
N ALA A 290 -9.71 -5.02 11.01
CA ALA A 290 -9.05 -3.88 10.37
C ALA A 290 -7.92 -4.28 9.42
N THR A 291 -7.27 -5.43 9.65
CA THR A 291 -6.10 -5.88 8.86
C THR A 291 -6.49 -6.71 7.64
N VAL A 292 -7.56 -7.51 7.74
CA VAL A 292 -7.99 -8.44 6.67
C VAL A 292 -8.16 -7.76 5.30
N PRO A 293 -8.82 -6.58 5.16
CA PRO A 293 -8.97 -5.93 3.86
C PRO A 293 -7.63 -5.57 3.19
N LEU A 294 -6.64 -5.13 3.98
CA LEU A 294 -5.30 -4.83 3.46
C LEU A 294 -4.60 -6.10 2.97
N LEU A 295 -4.71 -7.18 3.73
CA LEU A 295 -4.12 -8.47 3.34
C LEU A 295 -4.77 -9.04 2.08
N LEU A 296 -6.07 -8.84 1.88
CA LEU A 296 -6.79 -9.26 0.67
C LEU A 296 -6.36 -8.47 -0.58
N VAL A 297 -6.00 -7.20 -0.44
CA VAL A 297 -5.53 -6.36 -1.56
C VAL A 297 -4.07 -6.68 -1.94
N TYR A 298 -3.24 -7.09 -0.97
CA TYR A 298 -1.80 -7.31 -1.16
C TYR A 298 -1.43 -8.23 -2.35
N PRO A 299 -2.03 -9.43 -2.54
CA PRO A 299 -1.67 -10.33 -3.65
C PRO A 299 -1.91 -9.73 -5.03
N PHE A 300 -2.92 -8.86 -5.16
CA PHE A 300 -3.21 -8.20 -6.43
C PHE A 300 -2.14 -7.18 -6.82
N VAL A 301 -1.52 -6.56 -5.83
CA VAL A 301 -0.49 -5.54 -6.05
C VAL A 301 0.90 -6.17 -6.18
N GLN A 302 1.20 -7.22 -5.41
CA GLN A 302 2.48 -7.92 -5.41
C GLN A 302 2.94 -8.34 -6.82
N LYS A 303 2.03 -8.84 -7.64
CA LYS A 303 2.34 -9.24 -9.03
C LYS A 303 2.86 -8.10 -9.92
N HIS A 304 2.49 -6.85 -9.62
CA HIS A 304 2.95 -5.67 -10.36
C HIS A 304 4.31 -5.18 -9.86
N PHE A 305 4.60 -5.34 -8.56
CA PHE A 305 5.90 -5.02 -7.97
C PHE A 305 7.03 -5.90 -8.54
N VAL A 306 6.80 -7.20 -8.61
CA VAL A 306 7.81 -8.15 -9.11
C VAL A 306 8.20 -7.84 -10.57
N LYS A 307 7.22 -7.47 -11.41
CA LYS A 307 7.48 -7.10 -12.81
C LYS A 307 8.26 -5.78 -12.93
N GLY A 308 7.96 -4.78 -12.08
CA GLY A 308 8.64 -3.49 -12.09
C GLY A 308 10.10 -3.57 -11.64
N ALA A 309 10.39 -4.37 -10.61
CA ALA A 309 11.75 -4.57 -10.11
C ALA A 309 12.66 -5.28 -11.13
N LEU A 310 12.12 -6.24 -11.89
CA LEU A 310 12.88 -6.97 -12.92
C LEU A 310 13.26 -6.08 -14.12
N ILE A 311 12.40 -5.13 -14.52
CA ILE A 311 12.70 -4.20 -15.63
C ILE A 311 13.82 -3.23 -15.26
N GLY A 312 13.89 -2.80 -13.99
CA GLY A 312 14.96 -1.94 -13.49
C GLY A 312 16.34 -2.61 -13.40
N SER A 313 16.39 -3.92 -13.16
CA SER A 313 17.63 -4.67 -13.00
C SER A 313 18.29 -5.10 -14.32
N LEU A 314 17.56 -5.09 -15.45
CA LEU A 314 18.07 -5.48 -16.76
C LEU A 314 18.75 -4.34 -17.53
N LYS A 315 18.75 -3.11 -17.00
CA LYS A 315 19.41 -1.92 -17.57
C LYS A 315 20.67 -1.49 -16.80
N GLY A 316 21.20 -2.34 -15.95
CA GLY A 316 22.48 -2.13 -15.26
C GLY A 316 23.62 -2.94 -15.88
#